data_245710462ce8b2cb4e85486ddb137485
#
_entry.id   245710462ce8b2cb4e85486ddb137485
#
_cell.length_a   1.000
_cell.length_b   1.000
_cell.length_c   1.000
_cell.angle_alpha   90.00
_cell.angle_beta   90.00
_cell.angle_gamma   90.00
#
_symmetry.space_group_name_H-M   'P 1'
#
loop_
_entity.id
_entity.type
_entity.pdbx_description
1 polymer ?
#
loop_
_entity_poly.entity_id
_entity_poly.type
_entity_poly.pdbx_seq_one_letter_code
_entity_poly.pdbx_strand_id
1 'polypeptide(L)'
;MDNQKNLLLAVIFSLIVLIGYDFFFNPKTKVNQQNTEIEQNKTPIQNDEDVPSLLSKDFSSKIKLDEKRINFASKRLMGSINLYGATFDDILLRDYFKTIDRKENIKILSKENSPTPYFFRMGWASTDKTIPMPNKVSLWKAEKESFDENEPIKLTWNNGKGVKFDRVIKIDENFMISVEDEVTNQSGKDIELTNYSYLRRINYRPQNKFFILHEGPLGVFNDTLKEVSYDEIEEENEIVEVTKNGWIGYTDHYWQVAIFPENDKPFKARFKNLKNSINSVQIDFLNESIKSLPNNQSMKIKSYIFAGAKEVPLIDDYIDKLQINKLDLSVDFGWFYFLTKPLFYALHFLSGLFGNFGIGIIILTICIRIVLFPLANKSFKSMNAMRILTPEIQRLRERYKDDRAKMNQEMFAMYKEKKINPASGCLPILIQIPIFFALYKVLFVSIEMRHAPFFGWINDLYLSGNFISTSSFKSTSLKFVYTLNEETSPSFILRALGNTSHFPKGNFFPFKFS
;
A
#
# COMPACT_ATOMS: atom_id res chain seq x y z
N MET A 1 -12.69 11.55 41.08
CA MET A 1 -13.51 11.52 39.84
C MET A 1 -13.14 12.59 38.80
N ASP A 2 -12.44 13.66 39.16
CA ASP A 2 -12.17 14.77 38.19
C ASP A 2 -10.95 14.56 37.28
N ASN A 3 -9.99 13.73 37.66
CA ASN A 3 -8.88 13.37 36.76
C ASN A 3 -9.35 12.55 35.53
N GLN A 4 -10.41 11.77 35.70
CA GLN A 4 -11.00 11.03 34.56
C GLN A 4 -11.76 11.96 33.61
N LYS A 5 -12.41 13.01 34.09
CA LYS A 5 -13.08 14.01 33.26
C LYS A 5 -12.06 14.85 32.45
N ASN A 6 -10.94 15.22 33.06
CA ASN A 6 -9.89 15.97 32.38
C ASN A 6 -9.14 15.11 31.35
N LEU A 7 -8.96 13.82 31.63
CA LEU A 7 -8.44 12.84 30.66
C LEU A 7 -9.42 12.67 29.50
N LEU A 8 -10.71 12.53 29.81
CA LEU A 8 -11.78 12.40 28.82
C LEU A 8 -11.91 13.67 27.97
N LEU A 9 -11.79 14.87 28.57
CA LEU A 9 -11.75 16.14 27.86
C LEU A 9 -10.51 16.26 26.95
N ALA A 10 -9.35 15.82 27.39
CA ALA A 10 -8.13 15.80 26.57
C ALA A 10 -8.25 14.84 25.39
N VAL A 11 -8.84 13.66 25.59
CA VAL A 11 -9.14 12.69 24.53
C VAL A 11 -10.19 13.24 23.57
N ILE A 12 -11.27 13.87 24.08
CA ILE A 12 -12.29 14.52 23.24
C ILE A 12 -11.69 15.67 22.43
N PHE A 13 -10.83 16.50 23.04
CA PHE A 13 -10.17 17.60 22.32
C PHE A 13 -9.20 17.08 21.24
N SER A 14 -8.49 16.00 21.51
CA SER A 14 -7.65 15.31 20.53
C SER A 14 -8.49 14.73 19.39
N LEU A 15 -9.64 14.13 19.69
CA LEU A 15 -10.62 13.66 18.71
C LEU A 15 -11.21 14.81 17.88
N ILE A 16 -11.54 15.94 18.50
CA ILE A 16 -12.05 17.13 17.80
C ILE A 16 -10.99 17.69 16.85
N VAL A 17 -9.72 17.70 17.23
CA VAL A 17 -8.62 18.12 16.35
C VAL A 17 -8.47 17.16 15.17
N LEU A 18 -8.57 15.85 15.39
CA LEU A 18 -8.53 14.83 14.34
C LEU A 18 -9.74 14.92 13.39
N ILE A 19 -10.95 15.06 13.96
CA ILE A 19 -12.18 15.19 13.17
C ILE A 19 -12.21 16.54 12.45
N GLY A 20 -11.73 17.62 13.09
CA GLY A 20 -11.61 18.94 12.49
C GLY A 20 -10.62 18.94 11.33
N TYR A 21 -9.51 18.24 11.48
CA TYR A 21 -8.56 18.06 10.39
C TYR A 21 -9.18 17.30 9.20
N ASP A 22 -9.87 16.19 9.48
CA ASP A 22 -10.56 15.41 8.46
C ASP A 22 -11.66 16.24 7.74
N PHE A 23 -12.34 17.11 8.49
CA PHE A 23 -13.38 17.99 7.94
C PHE A 23 -12.83 19.13 7.09
N PHE A 24 -11.68 19.73 7.46
CA PHE A 24 -11.11 20.91 6.78
C PHE A 24 -10.14 20.53 5.66
N PHE A 25 -9.42 19.40 5.77
CA PHE A 25 -8.36 19.03 4.85
C PHE A 25 -8.68 17.81 3.98
N ASN A 26 -9.74 17.05 4.32
CA ASN A 26 -10.31 16.02 3.49
C ASN A 26 -11.75 16.42 3.13
N PRO A 27 -11.97 17.30 2.15
CA PRO A 27 -13.31 17.55 1.67
C PRO A 27 -13.82 16.20 1.11
N LYS A 28 -14.64 15.49 1.89
CA LYS A 28 -15.45 14.42 1.37
C LYS A 28 -16.16 15.01 0.17
N THR A 29 -15.69 14.70 -0.99
CA THR A 29 -16.43 14.97 -2.23
C THR A 29 -17.75 14.26 -2.01
N LYS A 30 -18.76 15.04 -1.65
CA LYS A 30 -20.14 14.57 -1.76
C LYS A 30 -20.22 14.11 -3.20
N VAL A 31 -20.30 12.82 -3.40
CA VAL A 31 -20.77 12.26 -4.66
C VAL A 31 -22.16 12.84 -4.81
N ASN A 32 -22.24 14.01 -5.42
CA ASN A 32 -23.44 14.45 -6.05
C ASN A 32 -23.68 13.37 -7.10
N GLN A 33 -24.65 12.52 -6.83
CA GLN A 33 -25.39 11.83 -7.85
C GLN A 33 -26.12 12.91 -8.69
N GLN A 34 -25.35 13.68 -9.44
CA GLN A 34 -25.87 14.26 -10.64
C GLN A 34 -25.97 13.11 -11.61
N ASN A 35 -27.19 12.57 -11.66
CA ASN A 35 -27.70 11.89 -12.84
C ASN A 35 -27.44 12.81 -14.04
N THR A 36 -26.25 12.69 -14.60
CA THR A 36 -26.06 13.11 -15.98
C THR A 36 -26.74 11.98 -16.76
N GLU A 37 -27.98 12.20 -17.13
CA GLU A 37 -28.63 11.50 -18.22
C GLU A 37 -27.73 11.67 -19.45
N ILE A 38 -26.76 10.77 -19.59
CA ILE A 38 -26.17 10.48 -20.89
C ILE A 38 -27.30 9.72 -21.61
N GLU A 39 -27.86 10.35 -22.62
CA GLU A 39 -28.81 9.72 -23.52
C GLU A 39 -28.30 8.33 -23.87
N GLN A 40 -28.96 7.37 -23.29
CA GLN A 40 -28.80 5.96 -23.59
C GLN A 40 -29.35 5.73 -25.01
N ASN A 41 -28.46 5.80 -26.00
CA ASN A 41 -28.68 4.97 -27.17
C ASN A 41 -28.43 3.52 -26.72
N LYS A 42 -29.49 2.97 -26.24
CA LYS A 42 -29.62 1.56 -25.81
C LYS A 42 -29.49 0.65 -27.01
N THR A 43 -28.32 0.11 -27.23
CA THR A 43 -28.28 -1.31 -27.53
C THR A 43 -28.05 -2.02 -26.20
N PRO A 44 -28.95 -2.82 -25.69
CA PRO A 44 -28.77 -3.52 -24.44
C PRO A 44 -27.63 -4.51 -24.62
N ILE A 45 -26.49 -4.26 -23.99
CA ILE A 45 -25.57 -5.34 -23.63
C ILE A 45 -26.36 -6.13 -22.56
N GLN A 46 -27.21 -7.00 -23.03
CA GLN A 46 -27.95 -7.89 -22.18
C GLN A 46 -26.97 -8.86 -21.56
N ASN A 47 -27.00 -8.87 -20.24
CA ASN A 47 -26.48 -9.88 -19.33
C ASN A 47 -24.95 -9.97 -19.21
N ASP A 48 -24.50 -9.99 -17.95
CA ASP A 48 -23.16 -10.35 -17.45
C ASP A 48 -22.58 -11.67 -17.99
N GLU A 49 -23.24 -12.32 -18.93
CA GLU A 49 -22.80 -13.51 -19.64
C GLU A 49 -21.91 -13.22 -20.85
N ASP A 50 -21.79 -11.96 -21.31
CA ASP A 50 -21.06 -11.60 -22.54
C ASP A 50 -19.59 -11.23 -22.33
N VAL A 51 -19.17 -10.89 -21.13
CA VAL A 51 -17.80 -11.20 -20.75
C VAL A 51 -17.75 -12.70 -20.65
N PRO A 52 -16.91 -13.44 -21.43
CA PRO A 52 -16.93 -14.89 -21.38
C PRO A 52 -17.00 -15.25 -19.90
N SER A 53 -18.07 -15.91 -19.48
CA SER A 53 -18.23 -16.33 -18.10
C SER A 53 -17.16 -17.37 -17.86
N LEU A 54 -15.95 -16.89 -17.71
CA LEU A 54 -14.76 -17.64 -17.37
C LEU A 54 -14.96 -18.38 -16.06
N LEU A 55 -16.17 -18.27 -15.51
CA LEU A 55 -16.56 -18.65 -14.16
C LEU A 55 -17.78 -19.54 -14.09
N SER A 56 -18.53 -19.77 -15.15
CA SER A 56 -19.65 -20.70 -15.10
C SER A 56 -19.13 -22.14 -15.08
N LYS A 57 -19.23 -22.75 -13.93
CA LYS A 57 -19.30 -24.21 -13.68
C LYS A 57 -18.09 -25.12 -13.95
N ASP A 58 -16.99 -24.71 -14.59
CA ASP A 58 -15.92 -25.63 -15.00
C ASP A 58 -14.69 -25.63 -14.11
N PHE A 59 -14.82 -25.38 -12.81
CA PHE A 59 -13.70 -25.59 -11.87
C PHE A 59 -13.41 -27.08 -11.60
N SER A 60 -14.23 -27.99 -12.07
CA SER A 60 -14.08 -29.44 -11.79
C SER A 60 -13.48 -30.26 -12.92
N SER A 61 -13.33 -29.75 -14.13
CA SER A 61 -12.59 -30.48 -15.16
C SER A 61 -11.08 -30.19 -15.02
N LYS A 62 -10.38 -31.07 -14.32
CA LYS A 62 -8.92 -31.24 -14.40
C LYS A 62 -8.56 -31.68 -15.81
N ILE A 63 -8.63 -30.75 -16.78
CA ILE A 63 -7.98 -30.97 -18.07
C ILE A 63 -6.49 -30.89 -17.75
N LYS A 64 -5.82 -32.04 -17.66
CA LYS A 64 -4.36 -32.13 -17.77
C LYS A 64 -4.00 -31.75 -19.20
N LEU A 65 -3.92 -30.46 -19.47
CA LEU A 65 -3.26 -29.96 -20.64
C LEU A 65 -1.75 -30.12 -20.38
N ASP A 66 -1.02 -30.77 -21.27
CA ASP A 66 0.44 -30.75 -21.22
C ASP A 66 0.87 -29.29 -21.21
N GLU A 67 1.52 -28.84 -20.13
CA GLU A 67 1.87 -27.44 -19.95
C GLU A 67 2.91 -27.04 -20.98
N LYS A 68 2.47 -26.38 -22.06
CA LYS A 68 3.38 -25.71 -22.99
C LYS A 68 3.67 -24.32 -22.43
N ARG A 69 4.92 -24.10 -22.09
CA ARG A 69 5.35 -22.85 -21.44
C ARG A 69 6.51 -22.22 -22.20
N ILE A 70 6.61 -20.91 -22.07
CA ILE A 70 7.74 -20.14 -22.53
C ILE A 70 8.40 -19.48 -21.32
N ASN A 71 9.71 -19.65 -21.19
CA ASN A 71 10.47 -19.11 -20.08
C ASN A 71 10.90 -17.67 -20.36
N PHE A 72 11.03 -16.87 -19.31
CA PHE A 72 11.64 -15.56 -19.38
C PHE A 72 12.55 -15.29 -18.20
N ALA A 73 13.55 -14.44 -18.42
CA ALA A 73 14.41 -13.94 -17.37
C ALA A 73 14.88 -12.53 -17.73
N SER A 74 14.59 -11.57 -16.88
CA SER A 74 15.19 -10.24 -16.92
C SER A 74 16.16 -10.05 -15.76
N LYS A 75 16.68 -8.85 -15.60
CA LYS A 75 17.58 -8.52 -14.49
C LYS A 75 16.95 -8.81 -13.12
N ARG A 76 15.66 -8.53 -12.95
CA ARG A 76 14.97 -8.62 -11.67
C ARG A 76 13.77 -9.58 -11.64
N LEU A 77 13.23 -9.97 -12.80
CA LEU A 77 12.14 -10.94 -12.92
C LEU A 77 12.62 -12.23 -13.57
N MET A 78 12.03 -13.36 -13.17
CA MET A 78 12.14 -14.63 -13.88
C MET A 78 10.83 -15.40 -13.74
N GLY A 79 10.57 -16.28 -14.69
CA GLY A 79 9.36 -17.09 -14.66
C GLY A 79 9.01 -17.73 -15.98
N SER A 80 7.74 -18.04 -16.15
CA SER A 80 7.24 -18.62 -17.38
C SER A 80 5.78 -18.23 -17.64
N ILE A 81 5.42 -18.18 -18.93
CA ILE A 81 4.06 -17.92 -19.40
C ILE A 81 3.50 -19.23 -19.94
N ASN A 82 2.30 -19.60 -19.53
CA ASN A 82 1.59 -20.73 -20.08
C ASN A 82 0.98 -20.34 -21.44
N LEU A 83 1.33 -21.06 -22.50
CA LEU A 83 0.83 -20.78 -23.84
C LEU A 83 -0.65 -21.10 -24.03
N TYR A 84 -1.26 -21.87 -23.13
CA TYR A 84 -2.72 -21.98 -23.08
C TYR A 84 -3.32 -20.70 -22.47
N GLY A 85 -4.08 -19.99 -23.29
CA GLY A 85 -4.67 -18.70 -22.93
C GLY A 85 -3.67 -17.56 -22.75
N ALA A 86 -2.37 -17.77 -23.10
CA ALA A 86 -1.28 -16.83 -22.85
C ALA A 86 -1.29 -16.30 -21.40
N THR A 87 -1.35 -17.25 -20.43
CA THR A 87 -1.57 -16.96 -19.01
C THR A 87 -0.25 -16.69 -18.30
N PHE A 88 -0.22 -15.59 -17.53
CA PHE A 88 0.89 -15.25 -16.64
C PHE A 88 0.58 -15.79 -15.24
N ASP A 89 1.22 -16.89 -14.88
CA ASP A 89 0.93 -17.63 -13.65
C ASP A 89 2.19 -18.16 -12.94
N ASP A 90 3.38 -17.69 -13.34
CA ASP A 90 4.64 -18.11 -12.72
C ASP A 90 5.66 -16.99 -12.83
N ILE A 91 5.66 -16.08 -11.84
CA ILE A 91 6.60 -14.95 -11.77
C ILE A 91 7.28 -14.94 -10.41
N LEU A 92 8.60 -14.86 -10.41
CA LEU A 92 9.46 -14.76 -9.24
C LEU A 92 10.35 -13.53 -9.34
N LEU A 93 10.66 -12.96 -8.17
CA LEU A 93 11.62 -11.88 -8.03
C LEU A 93 13.02 -12.47 -7.86
N ARG A 94 14.00 -12.03 -8.65
CA ARG A 94 15.37 -12.58 -8.60
C ARG A 94 16.19 -12.06 -7.44
N ASP A 95 15.96 -10.85 -7.02
CA ASP A 95 16.69 -10.12 -5.97
C ASP A 95 16.00 -10.14 -4.61
N TYR A 96 14.78 -10.71 -4.52
CA TYR A 96 14.05 -10.86 -3.28
C TYR A 96 13.83 -12.31 -2.89
N PHE A 97 14.09 -12.62 -1.62
CA PHE A 97 14.05 -13.97 -1.08
C PHE A 97 13.07 -14.06 0.08
N LYS A 98 12.55 -15.26 0.38
CA LYS A 98 11.65 -15.48 1.50
C LYS A 98 12.36 -15.29 2.84
N THR A 99 13.62 -15.76 2.92
CA THR A 99 14.44 -15.79 4.13
C THR A 99 15.84 -15.23 3.88
N ILE A 100 16.56 -14.87 4.94
CA ILE A 100 17.92 -14.28 4.87
C ILE A 100 18.92 -15.23 4.21
N ASP A 101 18.74 -16.54 4.32
CA ASP A 101 19.63 -17.55 3.73
C ASP A 101 19.53 -17.64 2.19
N ARG A 102 18.64 -16.85 1.59
CA ARG A 102 18.46 -16.67 0.13
C ARG A 102 18.25 -17.96 -0.65
N LYS A 103 17.60 -18.96 -0.06
CA LYS A 103 17.34 -20.25 -0.72
C LYS A 103 16.14 -20.21 -1.67
N GLU A 104 15.11 -19.44 -1.31
CA GLU A 104 13.88 -19.37 -2.09
C GLU A 104 13.56 -17.93 -2.46
N ASN A 105 13.34 -17.69 -3.75
CA ASN A 105 12.88 -16.41 -4.27
C ASN A 105 11.41 -16.14 -3.87
N ILE A 106 11.07 -14.86 -3.78
CA ILE A 106 9.68 -14.44 -3.64
C ILE A 106 8.93 -14.75 -4.92
N LYS A 107 7.85 -15.51 -4.79
CA LYS A 107 6.92 -15.82 -5.86
C LYS A 107 5.78 -14.81 -5.86
N ILE A 108 5.65 -14.04 -6.93
CA ILE A 108 4.60 -13.03 -7.11
C ILE A 108 3.35 -13.64 -7.71
N LEU A 109 3.48 -14.46 -8.76
CA LEU A 109 2.36 -15.20 -9.35
C LEU A 109 2.57 -16.70 -9.19
N SER A 110 1.48 -17.42 -8.97
CA SER A 110 1.47 -18.87 -8.75
C SER A 110 0.58 -19.56 -9.77
N LYS A 111 1.05 -20.72 -10.26
CA LYS A 111 0.38 -21.50 -11.29
C LYS A 111 -1.08 -21.78 -10.97
N GLU A 112 -1.92 -21.82 -12.00
CA GLU A 112 -3.36 -22.07 -11.87
C GLU A 112 -3.68 -23.42 -11.20
N ASN A 113 -2.80 -24.41 -11.31
CA ASN A 113 -2.90 -25.72 -10.67
C ASN A 113 -2.25 -25.82 -9.28
N SER A 114 -1.74 -24.71 -8.74
CA SER A 114 -1.15 -24.67 -7.39
C SER A 114 -2.21 -24.67 -6.28
N PRO A 115 -1.86 -24.96 -5.03
CA PRO A 115 -2.80 -24.87 -3.90
C PRO A 115 -3.37 -23.47 -3.66
N THR A 116 -2.60 -22.44 -4.02
CA THR A 116 -2.96 -21.02 -3.92
C THR A 116 -2.72 -20.33 -5.26
N PRO A 117 -3.59 -20.53 -6.25
CA PRO A 117 -3.44 -19.93 -7.56
C PRO A 117 -3.47 -18.41 -7.51
N TYR A 118 -2.53 -17.78 -8.20
CA TYR A 118 -2.50 -16.34 -8.37
C TYR A 118 -1.94 -16.02 -9.75
N PHE A 119 -2.80 -15.57 -10.65
CA PHE A 119 -2.45 -15.39 -12.05
C PHE A 119 -3.26 -14.27 -12.71
N PHE A 120 -2.76 -13.78 -13.84
CA PHE A 120 -3.54 -12.89 -14.67
C PHE A 120 -3.63 -13.40 -16.12
N ARG A 121 -4.71 -12.97 -16.78
CA ARG A 121 -4.99 -13.27 -18.18
C ARG A 121 -5.61 -12.07 -18.85
N MET A 122 -5.27 -11.88 -20.12
CA MET A 122 -5.82 -10.86 -20.99
C MET A 122 -6.51 -11.52 -22.17
N GLY A 123 -7.61 -10.96 -22.61
CA GLY A 123 -8.39 -11.54 -23.69
C GLY A 123 -9.21 -10.52 -24.46
N TRP A 124 -9.92 -11.04 -25.43
CA TRP A 124 -10.80 -10.30 -26.32
C TRP A 124 -12.18 -10.91 -26.31
N ALA A 125 -13.20 -10.06 -26.36
CA ALA A 125 -14.59 -10.45 -26.52
C ALA A 125 -15.18 -9.79 -27.77
N SER A 126 -16.18 -10.44 -28.37
CA SER A 126 -16.93 -9.92 -29.50
C SER A 126 -18.42 -9.97 -29.21
N THR A 127 -19.16 -9.01 -29.74
CA THR A 127 -20.63 -9.03 -29.73
C THR A 127 -21.18 -10.14 -30.65
N ASP A 128 -20.42 -10.49 -31.69
CA ASP A 128 -20.75 -11.60 -32.60
C ASP A 128 -20.22 -12.94 -32.07
N LYS A 129 -21.11 -13.74 -31.44
CA LYS A 129 -20.77 -15.07 -30.90
C LYS A 129 -20.33 -16.09 -31.96
N THR A 130 -20.51 -15.81 -33.25
CA THR A 130 -20.06 -16.69 -34.34
C THR A 130 -18.59 -16.61 -34.62
N ILE A 131 -17.91 -15.58 -34.08
CA ILE A 131 -16.47 -15.34 -34.22
C ILE A 131 -15.77 -15.96 -33.02
N PRO A 132 -14.98 -17.03 -33.20
CA PRO A 132 -14.18 -17.59 -32.09
C PRO A 132 -13.15 -16.60 -31.58
N MET A 133 -13.14 -16.37 -30.26
CA MET A 133 -12.17 -15.55 -29.54
C MET A 133 -11.18 -16.43 -28.78
N PRO A 134 -9.93 -15.97 -28.57
CA PRO A 134 -8.98 -16.73 -27.77
C PRO A 134 -9.47 -16.83 -26.32
N ASN A 135 -9.40 -18.04 -25.76
CA ASN A 135 -9.86 -18.35 -24.40
C ASN A 135 -8.79 -19.16 -23.62
N LYS A 136 -9.13 -19.62 -22.42
CA LYS A 136 -8.21 -20.35 -21.52
C LYS A 136 -7.60 -21.62 -22.13
N VAL A 137 -8.26 -22.26 -23.08
CA VAL A 137 -7.78 -23.49 -23.75
C VAL A 137 -7.14 -23.21 -25.11
N SER A 138 -7.14 -21.99 -25.58
CA SER A 138 -6.52 -21.60 -26.84
C SER A 138 -5.00 -21.68 -26.74
N LEU A 139 -4.37 -22.53 -27.54
CA LEU A 139 -2.91 -22.66 -27.58
C LEU A 139 -2.32 -21.59 -28.49
N TRP A 140 -1.56 -20.67 -27.92
CA TRP A 140 -0.81 -19.66 -28.64
C TRP A 140 0.51 -20.23 -29.14
N LYS A 141 0.94 -19.78 -30.31
CA LYS A 141 2.24 -20.13 -30.89
C LYS A 141 3.24 -19.03 -30.55
N ALA A 142 4.35 -19.40 -29.96
CA ALA A 142 5.46 -18.51 -29.70
C ALA A 142 6.50 -18.58 -30.82
N GLU A 143 7.15 -17.48 -31.14
CA GLU A 143 8.23 -17.41 -32.13
C GLU A 143 9.55 -17.98 -31.60
N LYS A 144 9.74 -17.97 -30.27
CA LYS A 144 10.94 -18.41 -29.55
C LYS A 144 10.56 -19.25 -28.33
N GLU A 145 11.50 -19.99 -27.79
CA GLU A 145 11.31 -20.81 -26.57
C GLU A 145 11.56 -20.04 -25.28
N SER A 146 12.26 -18.90 -25.34
CA SER A 146 12.52 -18.01 -24.23
C SER A 146 12.72 -16.57 -24.70
N PHE A 147 12.63 -15.61 -23.75
CA PHE A 147 12.88 -14.19 -24.02
C PHE A 147 13.40 -13.47 -22.76
N ASP A 148 13.94 -12.27 -22.94
CA ASP A 148 14.50 -11.41 -21.88
C ASP A 148 14.13 -9.93 -22.07
N GLU A 149 14.75 -9.05 -21.29
CA GLU A 149 14.51 -7.61 -21.37
C GLU A 149 14.94 -6.96 -22.69
N ASN A 150 15.87 -7.58 -23.43
CA ASN A 150 16.41 -7.05 -24.66
C ASN A 150 15.61 -7.51 -25.89
N GLU A 151 15.03 -8.70 -25.81
CA GLU A 151 14.32 -9.32 -26.91
C GLU A 151 12.86 -9.64 -26.55
N PRO A 152 11.89 -8.84 -27.01
CA PRO A 152 10.47 -9.14 -26.80
C PRO A 152 10.06 -10.45 -27.49
N ILE A 153 8.97 -11.06 -27.00
CA ILE A 153 8.39 -12.25 -27.58
C ILE A 153 7.07 -11.94 -28.25
N LYS A 154 6.84 -12.55 -29.40
CA LYS A 154 5.56 -12.52 -30.10
C LYS A 154 4.84 -13.86 -29.97
N LEU A 155 3.61 -13.81 -29.50
CA LEU A 155 2.67 -14.92 -29.47
C LEU A 155 1.58 -14.70 -30.52
N THR A 156 1.22 -15.71 -31.27
CA THR A 156 0.21 -15.64 -32.32
C THR A 156 -0.88 -16.68 -32.10
N TRP A 157 -2.12 -16.28 -32.26
CA TRP A 157 -3.28 -17.17 -32.31
C TRP A 157 -4.19 -16.80 -33.48
N ASN A 158 -4.72 -17.82 -34.19
CA ASN A 158 -5.61 -17.64 -35.33
C ASN A 158 -6.91 -18.41 -35.07
N ASN A 159 -8.04 -17.75 -35.27
CA ASN A 159 -9.35 -18.35 -35.02
C ASN A 159 -9.83 -19.31 -36.13
N GLY A 160 -9.07 -19.47 -37.23
CA GLY A 160 -9.47 -20.28 -38.37
C GLY A 160 -10.59 -19.70 -39.24
N LYS A 161 -11.07 -18.49 -38.90
CA LYS A 161 -12.14 -17.76 -39.61
C LYS A 161 -11.74 -16.37 -40.06
N GLY A 162 -10.45 -16.18 -40.34
CA GLY A 162 -9.93 -14.91 -40.84
C GLY A 162 -9.64 -13.85 -39.78
N VAL A 163 -9.64 -14.17 -38.48
CA VAL A 163 -9.16 -13.23 -37.46
C VAL A 163 -7.91 -13.76 -36.79
N LYS A 164 -6.88 -12.94 -36.82
CA LYS A 164 -5.56 -13.22 -36.23
C LYS A 164 -5.30 -12.31 -35.06
N PHE A 165 -4.77 -12.89 -33.99
CA PHE A 165 -4.35 -12.19 -32.77
C PHE A 165 -2.83 -12.36 -32.61
N ASP A 166 -2.11 -11.25 -32.60
CA ASP A 166 -0.69 -11.19 -32.31
C ASP A 166 -0.50 -10.44 -30.97
N ARG A 167 0.23 -11.03 -30.03
CA ARG A 167 0.56 -10.45 -28.73
C ARG A 167 2.06 -10.32 -28.59
N VAL A 168 2.55 -9.08 -28.50
CA VAL A 168 3.95 -8.80 -28.22
C VAL A 168 4.11 -8.51 -26.73
N ILE A 169 4.96 -9.29 -26.07
CA ILE A 169 5.26 -9.15 -24.64
C ILE A 169 6.70 -8.69 -24.51
N LYS A 170 6.89 -7.61 -23.76
CA LYS A 170 8.20 -7.06 -23.40
C LYS A 170 8.28 -6.91 -21.89
N ILE A 171 9.41 -7.31 -21.31
CA ILE A 171 9.74 -7.12 -19.90
C ILE A 171 10.82 -6.06 -19.80
N ASP A 172 10.74 -5.16 -18.84
CA ASP A 172 11.83 -4.23 -18.56
C ASP A 172 12.89 -4.85 -17.63
N GLU A 173 13.93 -4.09 -17.32
CA GLU A 173 14.97 -4.52 -16.38
C GLU A 173 14.46 -4.69 -14.94
N ASN A 174 13.30 -4.08 -14.61
CA ASN A 174 12.73 -4.06 -13.26
C ASN A 174 11.49 -4.97 -13.16
N PHE A 175 10.30 -4.39 -13.00
CA PHE A 175 9.07 -5.12 -12.66
C PHE A 175 7.90 -4.83 -13.60
N MET A 176 8.15 -4.11 -14.70
CA MET A 176 7.09 -3.75 -15.64
C MET A 176 7.09 -4.70 -16.86
N ILE A 177 5.91 -5.23 -17.14
CA ILE A 177 5.63 -6.02 -18.33
C ILE A 177 4.72 -5.20 -19.23
N SER A 178 5.11 -4.92 -20.46
CA SER A 178 4.24 -4.32 -21.46
C SER A 178 3.71 -5.38 -22.42
N VAL A 179 2.41 -5.31 -22.69
CA VAL A 179 1.72 -6.21 -23.61
C VAL A 179 1.05 -5.36 -24.68
N GLU A 180 1.42 -5.60 -25.94
CA GLU A 180 0.78 -5.01 -27.10
C GLU A 180 0.04 -6.10 -27.88
N ASP A 181 -1.28 -6.01 -27.90
CA ASP A 181 -2.13 -6.89 -28.70
C ASP A 181 -2.47 -6.22 -30.02
N GLU A 182 -2.23 -6.92 -31.12
CA GLU A 182 -2.67 -6.54 -32.47
C GLU A 182 -3.69 -7.57 -32.99
N VAL A 183 -4.88 -7.10 -33.35
CA VAL A 183 -5.92 -7.91 -33.95
C VAL A 183 -6.07 -7.53 -35.41
N THR A 184 -5.92 -8.52 -36.31
CA THR A 184 -6.07 -8.35 -37.75
C THR A 184 -7.34 -9.06 -38.20
N ASN A 185 -8.24 -8.34 -38.88
CA ASN A 185 -9.50 -8.87 -39.40
C ASN A 185 -9.42 -9.10 -40.91
N GLN A 186 -9.50 -10.33 -41.30
CA GLN A 186 -9.61 -10.81 -42.69
C GLN A 186 -10.81 -11.77 -42.86
N SER A 187 -11.85 -11.58 -42.05
CA SER A 187 -13.02 -12.47 -42.01
C SER A 187 -14.03 -12.22 -43.11
N GLY A 188 -13.84 -11.20 -43.93
CA GLY A 188 -14.77 -10.78 -44.97
C GLY A 188 -15.92 -9.88 -44.49
N LYS A 189 -15.98 -9.57 -43.20
CA LYS A 189 -16.97 -8.65 -42.58
C LYS A 189 -16.36 -7.80 -41.51
N ASP A 190 -17.01 -6.71 -41.15
CA ASP A 190 -16.63 -5.90 -39.99
C ASP A 190 -16.96 -6.65 -38.69
N ILE A 191 -16.10 -6.51 -37.69
CA ILE A 191 -16.26 -7.17 -36.39
C ILE A 191 -16.19 -6.15 -35.26
N GLU A 192 -16.97 -6.37 -34.23
CA GLU A 192 -16.96 -5.56 -33.02
C GLU A 192 -16.20 -6.29 -31.91
N LEU A 193 -15.22 -5.60 -31.33
CA LEU A 193 -14.30 -6.18 -30.35
C LEU A 193 -14.17 -5.27 -29.13
N THR A 194 -14.01 -5.89 -27.99
CA THR A 194 -13.55 -5.24 -26.76
C THR A 194 -12.50 -6.11 -26.09
N ASN A 195 -11.56 -5.49 -25.36
CA ASN A 195 -10.56 -6.20 -24.60
C ASN A 195 -10.90 -6.20 -23.12
N TYR A 196 -10.49 -7.27 -22.45
CA TYR A 196 -10.60 -7.42 -21.00
C TYR A 196 -9.30 -7.99 -20.41
N SER A 197 -9.11 -7.77 -19.13
CA SER A 197 -8.08 -8.48 -18.36
C SER A 197 -8.60 -8.79 -16.97
N TYR A 198 -8.07 -9.85 -16.37
CA TYR A 198 -8.39 -10.17 -15.00
C TYR A 198 -7.21 -10.73 -14.22
N LEU A 199 -7.20 -10.40 -12.94
CA LEU A 199 -6.37 -10.99 -11.91
C LEU A 199 -7.23 -11.90 -11.06
N ARG A 200 -6.77 -13.13 -10.83
CA ARG A 200 -7.47 -14.09 -9.97
C ARG A 200 -6.53 -14.57 -8.89
N ARG A 201 -7.00 -14.50 -7.64
CA ARG A 201 -6.30 -15.01 -6.47
C ARG A 201 -7.24 -15.93 -5.70
N ILE A 202 -6.80 -17.17 -5.46
CA ILE A 202 -7.63 -18.24 -4.91
C ILE A 202 -7.00 -18.76 -3.63
N ASN A 203 -7.83 -19.05 -2.61
CA ASN A 203 -7.41 -19.56 -1.30
C ASN A 203 -6.37 -18.68 -0.60
N TYR A 204 -6.42 -17.38 -0.82
CA TYR A 204 -5.49 -16.46 -0.18
C TYR A 204 -5.85 -16.24 1.29
N ARG A 205 -4.82 -16.25 2.15
CA ARG A 205 -4.97 -15.87 3.55
C ARG A 205 -4.01 -14.73 3.83
N PRO A 206 -4.51 -13.52 4.14
CA PRO A 206 -3.66 -12.42 4.58
C PRO A 206 -2.78 -12.88 5.74
N GLN A 207 -1.48 -12.67 5.65
CA GLN A 207 -0.53 -13.09 6.69
C GLN A 207 -0.60 -12.19 7.91
N ASN A 208 -0.93 -10.91 7.70
CA ASN A 208 -1.00 -9.90 8.74
C ASN A 208 -2.44 -9.42 8.91
N LYS A 209 -3.00 -9.63 10.11
CA LYS A 209 -4.28 -9.04 10.53
C LYS A 209 -4.09 -7.65 11.14
N PHE A 210 -3.05 -6.90 10.74
CA PHE A 210 -2.84 -5.56 11.25
C PHE A 210 -3.71 -4.57 10.46
N PHE A 211 -4.60 -3.88 11.14
CA PHE A 211 -5.44 -2.80 10.61
C PHE A 211 -4.66 -1.59 10.04
N ILE A 212 -3.34 -1.68 9.99
CA ILE A 212 -2.45 -0.57 9.66
C ILE A 212 -2.11 -0.53 8.16
N LEU A 213 -2.24 -1.67 7.48
CA LEU A 213 -1.90 -1.83 6.06
C LEU A 213 -2.96 -2.69 5.39
N HIS A 214 -3.42 -2.25 4.23
CA HIS A 214 -4.30 -3.04 3.40
C HIS A 214 -3.51 -4.14 2.65
N GLU A 215 -3.95 -5.40 2.79
CA GLU A 215 -3.49 -6.53 1.99
C GLU A 215 -4.70 -7.13 1.28
N GLY A 216 -4.81 -6.90 -0.01
CA GLY A 216 -5.98 -7.36 -0.77
C GLY A 216 -6.19 -6.65 -2.10
N PRO A 217 -7.41 -6.76 -2.63
CA PRO A 217 -7.84 -6.08 -3.83
C PRO A 217 -7.85 -4.56 -3.66
N LEU A 218 -7.39 -3.84 -4.68
CA LEU A 218 -7.44 -2.38 -4.72
C LEU A 218 -7.50 -1.88 -6.17
N GLY A 219 -7.80 -0.61 -6.31
CA GLY A 219 -7.72 0.08 -7.58
C GLY A 219 -7.70 1.60 -7.41
N VAL A 220 -7.25 2.29 -8.43
CA VAL A 220 -7.38 3.74 -8.55
C VAL A 220 -8.44 4.06 -9.58
N PHE A 221 -9.43 4.85 -9.18
CA PHE A 221 -10.56 5.23 -9.99
C PHE A 221 -10.75 6.74 -9.93
N ASN A 222 -10.62 7.42 -11.07
CA ASN A 222 -10.69 8.89 -11.15
C ASN A 222 -9.79 9.57 -10.08
N ASP A 223 -8.52 9.18 -10.04
CA ASP A 223 -7.47 9.67 -9.13
C ASP A 223 -7.65 9.33 -7.64
N THR A 224 -8.63 8.50 -7.30
CA THR A 224 -8.91 8.08 -5.92
C THR A 224 -8.60 6.61 -5.73
N LEU A 225 -7.81 6.29 -4.70
CA LEU A 225 -7.55 4.91 -4.29
C LEU A 225 -8.80 4.34 -3.62
N LYS A 226 -9.21 3.16 -4.05
CA LYS A 226 -10.20 2.31 -3.39
C LYS A 226 -9.55 1.00 -2.96
N GLU A 227 -9.47 0.79 -1.68
CA GLU A 227 -9.09 -0.47 -1.06
C GLU A 227 -10.35 -1.26 -0.76
N VAL A 228 -10.39 -2.53 -1.15
CA VAL A 228 -11.57 -3.39 -0.99
C VAL A 228 -11.19 -4.60 -0.15
N SER A 229 -11.86 -4.81 0.96
CA SER A 229 -11.59 -5.97 1.82
C SER A 229 -12.20 -7.25 1.26
N TYR A 230 -11.64 -8.40 1.62
CA TYR A 230 -12.22 -9.69 1.25
C TYR A 230 -13.62 -9.88 1.84
N ASP A 231 -13.83 -9.39 3.07
CA ASP A 231 -15.12 -9.48 3.76
C ASP A 231 -16.19 -8.65 3.03
N GLU A 232 -15.85 -7.43 2.59
CA GLU A 232 -16.75 -6.57 1.81
C GLU A 232 -17.15 -7.24 0.47
N ILE A 233 -16.19 -7.88 -0.24
CA ILE A 233 -16.49 -8.59 -1.49
C ILE A 233 -17.33 -9.84 -1.22
N GLU A 234 -17.15 -10.50 -0.08
CA GLU A 234 -17.95 -11.67 0.30
C GLU A 234 -19.40 -11.27 0.60
N GLU A 235 -19.61 -10.15 1.30
CA GLU A 235 -20.93 -9.63 1.63
C GLU A 235 -21.70 -9.14 0.38
N GLU A 236 -21.05 -8.34 -0.46
CA GLU A 236 -21.68 -7.75 -1.65
C GLU A 236 -21.68 -8.68 -2.88
N ASN A 237 -20.88 -9.76 -2.87
CA ASN A 237 -20.57 -10.66 -3.98
C ASN A 237 -19.86 -10.02 -5.17
N GLU A 238 -20.17 -8.78 -5.52
CA GLU A 238 -19.58 -8.06 -6.64
C GLU A 238 -19.62 -6.56 -6.36
N ILE A 239 -18.45 -5.91 -6.51
CA ILE A 239 -18.32 -4.46 -6.43
C ILE A 239 -17.87 -3.96 -7.80
N VAL A 240 -18.55 -2.95 -8.32
CA VAL A 240 -18.33 -2.42 -9.67
C VAL A 240 -17.94 -0.96 -9.60
N GLU A 241 -16.87 -0.60 -10.33
CA GLU A 241 -16.42 0.76 -10.52
C GLU A 241 -16.30 1.10 -12.00
N VAL A 242 -16.73 2.30 -12.37
CA VAL A 242 -16.57 2.84 -13.73
C VAL A 242 -15.68 4.05 -13.67
N THR A 243 -14.66 4.07 -14.48
CA THR A 243 -13.65 5.15 -14.45
C THR A 243 -13.17 5.49 -15.86
N LYS A 244 -12.70 6.72 -16.04
CA LYS A 244 -12.04 7.14 -17.29
C LYS A 244 -10.54 6.88 -17.28
N ASN A 245 -9.94 6.83 -16.09
CA ASN A 245 -8.52 6.57 -15.90
C ASN A 245 -8.31 5.81 -14.60
N GLY A 246 -7.21 5.11 -14.49
CA GLY A 246 -6.84 4.38 -13.30
C GLY A 246 -6.26 3.00 -13.58
N TRP A 247 -6.22 2.17 -12.55
CA TRP A 247 -5.68 0.82 -12.59
C TRP A 247 -6.30 -0.05 -11.50
N ILE A 248 -6.14 -1.35 -11.64
CA ILE A 248 -6.63 -2.35 -10.66
C ILE A 248 -5.53 -3.33 -10.31
N GLY A 249 -5.57 -3.89 -9.10
CA GLY A 249 -4.55 -4.84 -8.68
C GLY A 249 -4.82 -5.50 -7.33
N TYR A 250 -3.83 -6.29 -6.90
CA TYR A 250 -3.71 -6.81 -5.55
C TYR A 250 -2.44 -6.27 -4.92
N THR A 251 -2.53 -5.85 -3.68
CA THR A 251 -1.39 -5.47 -2.87
C THR A 251 -1.19 -6.43 -1.71
N ASP A 252 0.05 -6.75 -1.44
CA ASP A 252 0.53 -7.36 -0.20
C ASP A 252 1.42 -6.33 0.52
N HIS A 253 1.98 -6.67 1.66
CA HIS A 253 2.82 -5.75 2.44
C HIS A 253 3.88 -5.05 1.56
N TYR A 254 4.69 -5.82 0.82
CA TYR A 254 5.80 -5.30 0.02
C TYR A 254 5.63 -5.50 -1.49
N TRP A 255 4.65 -6.29 -1.91
CA TRP A 255 4.48 -6.73 -3.27
C TRP A 255 3.17 -6.22 -3.85
N GLN A 256 3.16 -6.05 -5.15
CA GLN A 256 1.94 -5.69 -5.87
C GLN A 256 1.92 -6.34 -7.24
N VAL A 257 0.73 -6.72 -7.68
CA VAL A 257 0.42 -6.96 -9.09
C VAL A 257 -0.70 -6.01 -9.48
N ALA A 258 -0.43 -5.16 -10.45
CA ALA A 258 -1.40 -4.19 -10.96
C ALA A 258 -1.45 -4.22 -12.48
N ILE A 259 -2.65 -4.04 -13.03
CA ILE A 259 -2.91 -3.95 -14.46
C ILE A 259 -3.33 -2.52 -14.79
N PHE A 260 -2.67 -1.95 -15.79
CA PHE A 260 -2.94 -0.61 -16.33
C PHE A 260 -3.55 -0.79 -17.71
N PRO A 261 -4.86 -0.51 -17.88
CA PRO A 261 -5.50 -0.47 -19.19
C PRO A 261 -4.88 0.63 -20.07
N GLU A 262 -5.28 0.66 -21.34
CA GLU A 262 -4.91 1.76 -22.24
C GLU A 262 -5.33 3.11 -21.64
N ASN A 263 -4.40 4.07 -21.52
CA ASN A 263 -4.66 5.38 -20.92
C ASN A 263 -5.80 6.12 -21.63
N ASP A 264 -6.52 6.95 -20.86
CA ASP A 264 -7.58 7.86 -21.32
C ASP A 264 -8.80 7.18 -21.97
N LYS A 265 -9.01 5.90 -21.68
CA LYS A 265 -10.22 5.18 -22.12
C LYS A 265 -11.03 4.70 -20.94
N PRO A 266 -12.37 4.92 -20.97
CA PRO A 266 -13.23 4.47 -19.90
C PRO A 266 -13.26 2.93 -19.84
N PHE A 267 -13.17 2.41 -18.62
CA PHE A 267 -13.31 0.99 -18.38
C PHE A 267 -14.18 0.73 -17.15
N LYS A 268 -14.82 -0.42 -17.15
CA LYS A 268 -15.57 -0.96 -16.01
C LYS A 268 -14.70 -1.97 -15.28
N ALA A 269 -14.41 -1.70 -14.01
CA ALA A 269 -13.71 -2.63 -13.14
C ALA A 269 -14.68 -3.37 -12.25
N ARG A 270 -14.35 -4.64 -11.92
CA ARG A 270 -15.14 -5.46 -11.01
C ARG A 270 -14.25 -6.17 -10.02
N PHE A 271 -14.71 -6.23 -8.78
CA PHE A 271 -14.18 -7.08 -7.71
C PHE A 271 -15.23 -8.14 -7.43
N LYS A 272 -14.96 -9.40 -7.75
CA LYS A 272 -15.96 -10.47 -7.72
C LYS A 272 -15.54 -11.62 -6.82
N ASN A 273 -16.44 -12.04 -5.92
CA ASN A 273 -16.27 -13.23 -5.09
C ASN A 273 -16.39 -14.50 -5.93
N LEU A 274 -15.41 -15.41 -5.76
CA LEU A 274 -15.44 -16.74 -6.35
C LEU A 274 -16.04 -17.73 -5.35
N LYS A 275 -17.37 -17.87 -5.35
CA LYS A 275 -18.18 -18.56 -4.34
C LYS A 275 -17.74 -19.99 -3.94
N ASN A 276 -16.82 -20.60 -4.66
CA ASN A 276 -16.44 -21.99 -4.46
C ASN A 276 -15.21 -22.18 -3.56
N SER A 277 -14.62 -21.10 -3.04
CA SER A 277 -13.40 -21.17 -2.24
C SER A 277 -13.30 -19.98 -1.28
N ILE A 278 -12.79 -20.20 -0.08
CA ILE A 278 -12.58 -19.16 0.93
C ILE A 278 -11.56 -18.13 0.42
N ASN A 279 -11.85 -16.84 0.62
CA ASN A 279 -10.97 -15.72 0.24
C ASN A 279 -10.49 -15.83 -1.22
N SER A 280 -11.41 -16.11 -2.13
CA SER A 280 -11.11 -16.25 -3.54
C SER A 280 -11.82 -15.15 -4.32
N VAL A 281 -11.03 -14.27 -4.91
CA VAL A 281 -11.51 -13.07 -5.58
C VAL A 281 -10.92 -12.97 -6.97
N GLN A 282 -11.72 -12.50 -7.91
CA GLN A 282 -11.29 -12.04 -9.22
C GLN A 282 -11.48 -10.54 -9.28
N ILE A 283 -10.44 -9.85 -9.74
CA ILE A 283 -10.53 -8.46 -10.16
C ILE A 283 -10.41 -8.46 -11.67
N ASP A 284 -11.34 -7.82 -12.34
CA ASP A 284 -11.29 -7.68 -13.79
C ASP A 284 -11.62 -6.27 -14.25
N PHE A 285 -11.18 -5.94 -15.44
CA PHE A 285 -11.68 -4.79 -16.17
C PHE A 285 -12.15 -5.19 -17.55
N LEU A 286 -13.18 -4.49 -18.01
CA LEU A 286 -13.70 -4.52 -19.36
C LEU A 286 -13.60 -3.11 -19.94
N ASN A 287 -13.00 -2.96 -21.10
CA ASN A 287 -13.03 -1.69 -21.81
C ASN A 287 -14.48 -1.44 -22.29
N GLU A 288 -15.06 -0.31 -21.88
CA GLU A 288 -16.44 0.03 -22.27
C GLU A 288 -16.58 0.41 -23.76
N SER A 289 -15.48 0.77 -24.39
CA SER A 289 -15.47 1.13 -25.80
C SER A 289 -15.42 -0.13 -26.66
N ILE A 290 -16.56 -0.54 -27.21
CA ILE A 290 -16.62 -1.53 -28.29
C ILE A 290 -16.03 -0.87 -29.54
N LYS A 291 -14.98 -1.48 -30.10
CA LYS A 291 -14.31 -0.97 -31.28
C LYS A 291 -14.75 -1.79 -32.49
N SER A 292 -15.26 -1.10 -33.51
CA SER A 292 -15.48 -1.71 -34.82
C SER A 292 -14.13 -1.87 -35.53
N LEU A 293 -13.83 -3.08 -35.95
CA LEU A 293 -12.64 -3.41 -36.75
C LEU A 293 -13.09 -3.82 -38.15
N PRO A 294 -12.99 -2.92 -39.13
CA PRO A 294 -13.37 -3.20 -40.51
C PRO A 294 -12.60 -4.38 -41.11
N ASN A 295 -13.19 -5.00 -42.13
CA ASN A 295 -12.51 -6.06 -42.87
C ASN A 295 -11.21 -5.54 -43.48
N ASN A 296 -10.16 -6.37 -43.51
CA ASN A 296 -8.79 -6.05 -43.97
C ASN A 296 -8.08 -4.94 -43.20
N GLN A 297 -8.50 -4.66 -41.95
CA GLN A 297 -7.82 -3.72 -41.06
C GLN A 297 -7.25 -4.41 -39.81
N SER A 298 -6.33 -3.71 -39.14
CA SER A 298 -5.78 -4.11 -37.85
C SER A 298 -5.98 -3.02 -36.81
N MET A 299 -6.12 -3.44 -35.56
CA MET A 299 -6.09 -2.53 -34.40
C MET A 299 -5.05 -2.98 -33.39
N LYS A 300 -4.48 -2.02 -32.66
CA LYS A 300 -3.52 -2.27 -31.59
C LYS A 300 -4.01 -1.70 -30.28
N ILE A 301 -3.74 -2.44 -29.19
CA ILE A 301 -3.99 -2.00 -27.82
C ILE A 301 -2.75 -2.32 -27.00
N LYS A 302 -2.31 -1.36 -26.17
CA LYS A 302 -1.18 -1.53 -25.27
C LYS A 302 -1.66 -1.47 -23.83
N SER A 303 -1.20 -2.40 -23.02
CA SER A 303 -1.44 -2.47 -21.58
C SER A 303 -0.13 -2.69 -20.85
N TYR A 304 -0.09 -2.30 -19.58
CA TYR A 304 1.06 -2.56 -18.73
C TYR A 304 0.64 -3.38 -17.52
N ILE A 305 1.56 -4.18 -17.01
CA ILE A 305 1.41 -4.96 -15.79
C ILE A 305 2.62 -4.72 -14.93
N PHE A 306 2.41 -4.22 -13.74
CA PHE A 306 3.41 -4.19 -12.69
C PHE A 306 3.31 -5.49 -11.88
N ALA A 307 4.41 -6.21 -11.71
CA ALA A 307 4.45 -7.43 -10.91
C ALA A 307 5.76 -7.45 -10.10
N GLY A 308 5.76 -6.84 -8.92
CA GLY A 308 7.02 -6.69 -8.21
C GLY A 308 6.95 -6.03 -6.84
N ALA A 309 8.11 -5.56 -6.43
CA ALA A 309 8.33 -4.87 -5.16
C ALA A 309 7.88 -3.41 -5.22
N LYS A 310 7.24 -2.93 -4.16
CA LYS A 310 6.80 -1.54 -4.03
C LYS A 310 7.95 -0.62 -3.62
N GLU A 311 8.94 -0.48 -4.49
CA GLU A 311 10.07 0.43 -4.30
C GLU A 311 9.68 1.84 -4.70
N VAL A 312 9.66 2.76 -3.74
CA VAL A 312 9.16 4.12 -3.95
C VAL A 312 9.87 4.86 -5.09
N PRO A 313 11.22 4.85 -5.18
CA PRO A 313 11.90 5.54 -6.27
C PRO A 313 11.59 4.95 -7.65
N LEU A 314 11.40 3.62 -7.73
CA LEU A 314 11.05 2.94 -8.98
C LEU A 314 9.60 3.24 -9.39
N ILE A 315 8.69 3.30 -8.42
CA ILE A 315 7.28 3.67 -8.66
C ILE A 315 7.20 5.09 -9.20
N ASP A 316 7.93 6.04 -8.60
CA ASP A 316 7.96 7.43 -9.07
C ASP A 316 8.57 7.51 -10.50
N ASP A 317 9.61 6.72 -10.81
CA ASP A 317 10.18 6.63 -12.18
C ASP A 317 9.16 6.09 -13.21
N TYR A 318 8.35 5.10 -12.84
CA TYR A 318 7.28 4.60 -13.72
C TYR A 318 6.16 5.61 -13.95
N ILE A 319 5.81 6.40 -12.94
CA ILE A 319 4.83 7.49 -13.10
C ILE A 319 5.33 8.47 -14.15
N ASP A 320 6.59 8.89 -14.04
CA ASP A 320 7.17 9.88 -14.94
C ASP A 320 7.36 9.35 -16.36
N LYS A 321 7.89 8.13 -16.53
CA LYS A 321 8.21 7.55 -17.84
C LYS A 321 7.02 6.99 -18.59
N LEU A 322 6.09 6.34 -17.90
CA LEU A 322 4.96 5.64 -18.50
C LEU A 322 3.65 6.39 -18.38
N GLN A 323 3.66 7.56 -17.69
CA GLN A 323 2.47 8.39 -17.43
C GLN A 323 1.34 7.59 -16.73
N ILE A 324 1.74 6.66 -15.84
CA ILE A 324 0.79 5.87 -15.05
C ILE A 324 0.32 6.71 -13.87
N ASN A 325 -0.93 7.15 -13.94
CA ASN A 325 -1.50 8.05 -12.95
C ASN A 325 -1.64 7.37 -11.58
N LYS A 326 -1.19 8.08 -10.52
CA LYS A 326 -1.38 7.68 -9.11
C LYS A 326 -0.85 6.28 -8.75
N LEU A 327 0.21 5.81 -9.39
CA LEU A 327 0.86 4.56 -8.99
C LEU A 327 1.51 4.68 -7.60
N ASP A 328 1.89 5.89 -7.17
CA ASP A 328 2.42 6.18 -5.83
C ASP A 328 1.44 5.83 -4.70
N LEU A 329 0.13 5.78 -4.97
CA LEU A 329 -0.88 5.30 -4.02
C LEU A 329 -0.77 3.79 -3.72
N SER A 330 0.05 3.05 -4.48
CA SER A 330 0.43 1.66 -4.17
C SER A 330 1.15 1.52 -2.84
N VAL A 331 1.85 2.58 -2.41
CA VAL A 331 2.56 2.63 -1.13
C VAL A 331 1.73 3.40 -0.13
N ASP A 332 1.22 2.71 0.87
CA ASP A 332 0.39 3.31 1.91
C ASP A 332 1.23 4.13 2.88
N PHE A 333 1.47 5.40 2.55
CA PHE A 333 2.12 6.36 3.45
C PHE A 333 1.22 6.89 4.56
N GLY A 334 -0.05 6.52 4.58
CA GLY A 334 -1.04 6.92 5.59
C GLY A 334 -1.46 8.38 5.52
N TRP A 335 -2.21 8.81 6.54
CA TRP A 335 -2.83 10.15 6.59
C TRP A 335 -1.83 11.31 6.58
N PHE A 336 -0.61 11.08 7.08
CA PHE A 336 0.44 12.09 7.11
C PHE A 336 1.37 12.02 5.89
N TYR A 337 0.82 11.73 4.70
CA TYR A 337 1.57 11.60 3.45
C TYR A 337 2.57 12.75 3.22
N PHE A 338 2.15 14.00 3.47
CA PHE A 338 2.98 15.20 3.33
C PHE A 338 4.23 15.20 4.25
N LEU A 339 4.20 14.43 5.33
CA LEU A 339 5.33 14.26 6.26
C LEU A 339 6.05 12.93 6.02
N THR A 340 5.30 11.87 5.74
CA THR A 340 5.82 10.51 5.58
C THR A 340 6.70 10.39 4.34
N LYS A 341 6.24 10.88 3.18
CA LYS A 341 7.01 10.80 1.91
C LYS A 341 8.34 11.58 1.99
N PRO A 342 8.43 12.82 2.48
CA PRO A 342 9.71 13.51 2.71
C PRO A 342 10.62 12.80 3.71
N LEU A 343 10.08 12.23 4.80
CA LEU A 343 10.87 11.46 5.75
C LEU A 343 11.42 10.17 5.14
N PHE A 344 10.65 9.50 4.28
CA PHE A 344 11.12 8.35 3.52
C PHE A 344 12.34 8.73 2.65
N TYR A 345 12.25 9.80 1.86
CA TYR A 345 13.36 10.24 1.02
C TYR A 345 14.57 10.68 1.82
N ALA A 346 14.36 11.37 2.96
CA ALA A 346 15.44 11.71 3.86
C ALA A 346 16.14 10.47 4.42
N LEU A 347 15.38 9.45 4.83
CA LEU A 347 15.90 8.17 5.29
C LEU A 347 16.65 7.45 4.17
N HIS A 348 16.06 7.38 2.98
CA HIS A 348 16.66 6.73 1.80
C HIS A 348 18.01 7.39 1.43
N PHE A 349 18.05 8.72 1.39
CA PHE A 349 19.28 9.48 1.14
C PHE A 349 20.35 9.20 2.19
N LEU A 350 20.01 9.26 3.48
CA LEU A 350 20.95 8.99 4.56
C LEU A 350 21.42 7.54 4.55
N SER A 351 20.54 6.60 4.29
CA SER A 351 20.90 5.18 4.17
C SER A 351 21.85 4.92 3.01
N GLY A 352 21.62 5.57 1.87
CA GLY A 352 22.52 5.51 0.70
C GLY A 352 23.90 6.11 1.00
N LEU A 353 23.95 7.23 1.72
CA LEU A 353 25.20 7.90 2.07
C LEU A 353 26.10 7.04 3.00
N PHE A 354 25.50 6.33 3.96
CA PHE A 354 26.22 5.52 4.94
C PHE A 354 26.22 4.02 4.61
N GLY A 355 25.54 3.60 3.55
CA GLY A 355 25.44 2.19 3.15
C GLY A 355 24.70 1.31 4.17
N ASN A 356 23.96 1.90 5.14
CA ASN A 356 23.31 1.16 6.22
C ASN A 356 22.02 1.85 6.68
N PHE A 357 20.88 1.14 6.58
CA PHE A 357 19.58 1.68 6.96
C PHE A 357 19.47 2.00 8.46
N GLY A 358 20.04 1.17 9.32
CA GLY A 358 20.02 1.41 10.76
C GLY A 358 20.76 2.67 11.16
N ILE A 359 21.92 2.94 10.54
CA ILE A 359 22.66 4.20 10.71
C ILE A 359 21.82 5.36 10.19
N GLY A 360 21.20 5.22 9.03
CA GLY A 360 20.29 6.22 8.46
C GLY A 360 19.16 6.60 9.43
N ILE A 361 18.51 5.62 10.08
CA ILE A 361 17.46 5.84 11.10
C ILE A 361 18.00 6.65 12.29
N ILE A 362 19.17 6.29 12.80
CA ILE A 362 19.80 6.99 13.95
C ILE A 362 20.07 8.45 13.59
N ILE A 363 20.70 8.69 12.43
CA ILE A 363 21.04 10.05 12.00
C ILE A 363 19.78 10.87 11.74
N LEU A 364 18.78 10.30 11.06
CA LEU A 364 17.50 10.96 10.84
C LEU A 364 16.84 11.36 12.16
N THR A 365 16.87 10.44 13.14
CA THR A 365 16.33 10.72 14.48
C THR A 365 17.07 11.87 15.16
N ILE A 366 18.41 11.92 15.06
CA ILE A 366 19.21 13.01 15.58
C ILE A 366 18.85 14.33 14.89
N CYS A 367 18.74 14.34 13.57
CA CYS A 367 18.35 15.54 12.79
C CYS A 367 16.98 16.07 13.22
N ILE A 368 15.97 15.18 13.35
CA ILE A 368 14.64 15.57 13.84
C ILE A 368 14.73 16.17 15.24
N ARG A 369 15.51 15.56 16.15
CA ARG A 369 15.69 16.10 17.50
C ARG A 369 16.37 17.46 17.53
N ILE A 370 17.37 17.68 16.68
CA ILE A 370 18.03 18.98 16.53
C ILE A 370 17.02 20.06 16.08
N VAL A 371 16.19 19.74 15.08
CA VAL A 371 15.15 20.65 14.59
C VAL A 371 14.12 20.96 15.68
N LEU A 372 13.74 19.97 16.48
CA LEU A 372 12.77 20.13 17.56
C LEU A 372 13.37 20.67 18.88
N PHE A 373 14.70 20.78 18.98
CA PHE A 373 15.38 21.19 20.21
C PHE A 373 14.93 22.54 20.77
N PRO A 374 14.77 23.63 19.96
CA PRO A 374 14.33 24.92 20.50
C PRO A 374 12.92 24.84 21.12
N LEU A 375 12.03 24.03 20.53
CA LEU A 375 10.71 23.79 21.07
C LEU A 375 10.75 23.01 22.38
N ALA A 376 11.53 21.92 22.41
CA ALA A 376 11.74 21.10 23.59
C ALA A 376 12.30 21.96 24.76
N ASN A 377 13.32 22.78 24.48
CA ASN A 377 13.93 23.66 25.50
C ASN A 377 12.91 24.66 26.09
N LYS A 378 12.07 25.27 25.23
CA LYS A 378 11.02 26.17 25.70
C LYS A 378 9.99 25.45 26.59
N SER A 379 9.65 24.22 26.26
CA SER A 379 8.73 23.40 27.06
C SER A 379 9.35 23.00 28.40
N PHE A 380 10.62 22.55 28.43
CA PHE A 380 11.32 22.23 29.67
C PHE A 380 11.42 23.43 30.60
N LYS A 381 11.69 24.64 30.07
CA LYS A 381 11.66 25.87 30.89
C LYS A 381 10.29 26.11 31.52
N SER A 382 9.21 25.90 30.76
CA SER A 382 7.84 26.04 31.27
C SER A 382 7.50 24.98 32.33
N MET A 383 7.88 23.71 32.09
CA MET A 383 7.69 22.64 33.08
C MET A 383 8.45 22.91 34.39
N ASN A 384 9.68 23.39 34.32
CA ASN A 384 10.45 23.75 35.50
C ASN A 384 9.81 24.91 36.26
N ALA A 385 9.29 25.93 35.56
CA ALA A 385 8.55 27.01 36.18
C ALA A 385 7.27 26.50 36.89
N MET A 386 6.55 25.54 36.28
CA MET A 386 5.39 24.90 36.93
C MET A 386 5.78 24.09 38.18
N ARG A 387 6.93 23.38 38.15
CA ARG A 387 7.44 22.64 39.33
C ARG A 387 7.70 23.57 40.53
N ILE A 388 8.24 24.75 40.26
CA ILE A 388 8.48 25.74 41.31
C ILE A 388 7.15 26.23 41.95
N LEU A 389 6.08 26.31 41.18
CA LEU A 389 4.76 26.70 41.64
C LEU A 389 3.98 25.58 42.36
N THR A 390 4.45 24.35 42.33
CA THR A 390 3.77 23.19 42.93
C THR A 390 3.36 23.42 44.40
N PRO A 391 4.23 23.97 45.29
CA PRO A 391 3.84 24.23 46.70
C PRO A 391 2.76 25.30 46.80
N GLU A 392 2.76 26.35 45.97
CA GLU A 392 1.72 27.38 45.96
C GLU A 392 0.39 26.80 45.49
N ILE A 393 0.40 25.95 44.48
CA ILE A 393 -0.77 25.21 43.97
C ILE A 393 -1.34 24.28 45.05
N GLN A 394 -0.49 23.61 45.85
CA GLN A 394 -0.95 22.78 46.95
C GLN A 394 -1.66 23.61 48.02
N ARG A 395 -1.08 24.77 48.41
CA ARG A 395 -1.73 25.70 49.37
C ARG A 395 -3.07 26.22 48.84
N LEU A 396 -3.18 26.54 47.57
CA LEU A 396 -4.45 26.91 46.94
C LEU A 396 -5.49 25.77 47.01
N ARG A 397 -5.07 24.55 46.72
CA ARG A 397 -5.94 23.36 46.81
C ARG A 397 -6.44 23.10 48.25
N GLU A 398 -5.60 23.32 49.24
CA GLU A 398 -5.96 23.18 50.65
C GLU A 398 -6.92 24.30 51.10
N ARG A 399 -6.69 25.52 50.62
CA ARG A 399 -7.54 26.70 50.96
C ARG A 399 -8.92 26.61 50.35
N TYR A 400 -9.07 26.11 49.15
CA TYR A 400 -10.32 26.05 48.38
C TYR A 400 -10.82 24.63 48.17
N LYS A 401 -10.67 23.75 49.18
CA LYS A 401 -11.07 22.33 49.07
C LYS A 401 -12.50 22.13 48.63
N ASP A 402 -13.40 22.99 49.12
CA ASP A 402 -14.84 22.87 48.93
C ASP A 402 -15.38 23.73 47.79
N ASP A 403 -14.57 24.65 47.25
CA ASP A 403 -14.93 25.52 46.11
C ASP A 403 -13.96 25.36 44.94
N ARG A 404 -14.25 24.38 44.12
CA ARG A 404 -13.44 24.07 42.93
C ARG A 404 -13.45 25.16 41.86
N ALA A 405 -14.56 25.90 41.73
CA ALA A 405 -14.66 26.99 40.76
C ALA A 405 -13.70 28.12 41.10
N LYS A 406 -13.69 28.53 42.38
CA LYS A 406 -12.81 29.57 42.90
C LYS A 406 -11.34 29.10 42.89
N MET A 407 -11.09 27.84 43.24
CA MET A 407 -9.74 27.23 43.14
C MET A 407 -9.17 27.33 41.72
N ASN A 408 -9.97 26.96 40.71
CA ASN A 408 -9.52 27.06 39.32
C ASN A 408 -9.30 28.52 38.90
N GLN A 409 -10.17 29.42 39.29
CA GLN A 409 -10.03 30.86 38.99
C GLN A 409 -8.75 31.43 39.56
N GLU A 410 -8.45 31.18 40.82
CA GLU A 410 -7.23 31.63 41.50
C GLU A 410 -5.97 30.97 40.88
N MET A 411 -6.06 29.70 40.54
CA MET A 411 -4.97 29.00 39.87
C MET A 411 -4.66 29.60 38.48
N PHE A 412 -5.69 29.93 37.69
CA PHE A 412 -5.51 30.62 36.39
C PHE A 412 -4.98 32.05 36.58
N ALA A 413 -5.43 32.77 37.58
CA ALA A 413 -4.94 34.10 37.93
C ALA A 413 -3.44 34.05 38.28
N MET A 414 -3.03 33.08 39.10
CA MET A 414 -1.64 32.86 39.47
C MET A 414 -0.77 32.52 38.25
N TYR A 415 -1.21 31.64 37.34
CA TYR A 415 -0.49 31.33 36.09
C TYR A 415 -0.32 32.57 35.21
N LYS A 416 -1.35 33.40 35.12
CA LYS A 416 -1.32 34.67 34.38
C LYS A 416 -0.36 35.67 35.00
N GLU A 417 -0.39 35.84 36.34
CA GLU A 417 0.52 36.70 37.09
C GLU A 417 1.98 36.30 36.91
N LYS A 418 2.28 35.00 37.03
CA LYS A 418 3.63 34.45 36.86
C LYS A 418 4.05 34.30 35.40
N LYS A 419 3.19 34.69 34.42
CA LYS A 419 3.41 34.57 32.97
C LYS A 419 3.79 33.14 32.53
N ILE A 420 3.21 32.13 33.20
CA ILE A 420 3.43 30.72 32.89
C ILE A 420 2.23 30.16 32.15
N ASN A 421 2.48 29.58 30.97
CA ASN A 421 1.44 28.89 30.22
C ASN A 421 1.51 27.38 30.49
N PRO A 422 0.52 26.78 31.20
CA PRO A 422 0.52 25.34 31.50
C PRO A 422 0.47 24.47 30.25
N ALA A 423 -0.14 24.95 29.16
CA ALA A 423 -0.23 24.20 27.90
C ALA A 423 1.14 24.10 27.17
N SER A 424 2.11 24.96 27.47
CA SER A 424 3.42 24.92 26.83
C SER A 424 4.23 23.67 27.18
N GLY A 425 3.93 23.02 28.31
CA GLY A 425 4.57 21.78 28.75
C GLY A 425 4.19 20.55 27.90
N CYS A 426 2.98 20.50 27.37
CA CYS A 426 2.52 19.38 26.55
C CYS A 426 2.76 19.59 25.05
N LEU A 427 3.13 20.79 24.60
CA LEU A 427 3.28 21.13 23.19
C LEU A 427 4.27 20.22 22.43
N PRO A 428 5.45 19.82 22.97
CA PRO A 428 6.34 18.88 22.30
C PRO A 428 5.69 17.55 22.04
N ILE A 429 4.89 17.04 22.96
CA ILE A 429 4.21 15.75 22.79
C ILE A 429 3.21 15.81 21.63
N LEU A 430 2.45 16.90 21.53
CA LEU A 430 1.47 17.09 20.45
C LEU A 430 2.14 17.14 19.07
N ILE A 431 3.31 17.76 18.97
CA ILE A 431 4.07 17.80 17.70
C ILE A 431 4.81 16.48 17.44
N GLN A 432 5.27 15.81 18.50
CA GLN A 432 5.97 14.53 18.39
C GLN A 432 5.07 13.39 17.88
N ILE A 433 3.77 13.40 18.21
CA ILE A 433 2.84 12.33 17.82
C ILE A 433 2.77 12.16 16.29
N PRO A 434 2.49 13.20 15.47
CA PRO A 434 2.49 13.07 14.02
C PRO A 434 3.84 12.59 13.44
N ILE A 435 4.95 13.09 13.99
CA ILE A 435 6.30 12.69 13.56
C ILE A 435 6.54 11.22 13.88
N PHE A 436 6.14 10.76 15.06
CA PHE A 436 6.25 9.35 15.44
C PHE A 436 5.45 8.45 14.51
N PHE A 437 4.18 8.81 14.23
CA PHE A 437 3.35 8.04 13.31
C PHE A 437 3.91 8.05 11.89
N ALA A 438 4.42 9.17 11.41
CA ALA A 438 5.04 9.25 10.09
C ALA A 438 6.31 8.38 10.01
N LEU A 439 7.21 8.44 11.01
CA LEU A 439 8.39 7.58 11.07
C LEU A 439 8.01 6.11 11.17
N TYR A 440 7.05 5.77 12.04
CA TYR A 440 6.54 4.41 12.15
C TYR A 440 6.05 3.89 10.79
N LYS A 441 5.25 4.70 10.07
CA LYS A 441 4.73 4.33 8.76
C LYS A 441 5.85 4.17 7.73
N VAL A 442 6.84 5.10 7.69
CA VAL A 442 8.03 4.97 6.82
C VAL A 442 8.73 3.63 7.06
N LEU A 443 9.05 3.32 8.32
CA LEU A 443 9.75 2.09 8.66
C LEU A 443 8.95 0.83 8.33
N PHE A 444 7.62 0.92 8.45
CA PHE A 444 6.74 -0.21 8.21
C PHE A 444 6.55 -0.52 6.73
N VAL A 445 6.46 0.50 5.86
CA VAL A 445 6.22 0.31 4.42
C VAL A 445 7.50 0.16 3.59
N SER A 446 8.66 0.53 4.14
CA SER A 446 9.93 0.48 3.41
C SER A 446 10.39 -0.96 3.17
N ILE A 447 10.36 -1.40 1.92
CA ILE A 447 10.86 -2.73 1.53
C ILE A 447 12.38 -2.82 1.69
N GLU A 448 13.07 -1.71 1.60
CA GLU A 448 14.53 -1.61 1.73
C GLU A 448 15.04 -2.04 3.10
N MET A 449 14.17 -2.03 4.12
CA MET A 449 14.51 -2.51 5.47
C MET A 449 14.46 -4.03 5.59
N ARG A 450 13.78 -4.70 4.64
CA ARG A 450 13.63 -6.14 4.65
C ARG A 450 14.96 -6.82 4.35
N HIS A 451 15.43 -7.69 5.25
CA HIS A 451 16.73 -8.34 5.20
C HIS A 451 17.94 -7.37 5.17
N ALA A 452 17.72 -6.11 5.59
CA ALA A 452 18.82 -5.15 5.72
C ALA A 452 19.60 -5.39 7.02
N PRO A 453 20.92 -5.60 6.95
CA PRO A 453 21.73 -5.75 8.16
C PRO A 453 21.94 -4.38 8.83
N PHE A 454 22.10 -4.40 10.15
CA PHE A 454 22.47 -3.21 10.90
C PHE A 454 23.92 -3.29 11.38
N PHE A 455 24.13 -3.77 12.60
CA PHE A 455 25.42 -3.84 13.26
C PHE A 455 25.48 -5.03 14.23
N GLY A 456 26.65 -5.69 14.32
CA GLY A 456 26.88 -6.80 15.23
C GLY A 456 26.01 -8.02 14.90
N TRP A 457 25.12 -8.37 15.80
CA TRP A 457 24.24 -9.55 15.68
C TRP A 457 22.89 -9.28 14.98
N ILE A 458 22.58 -8.02 14.66
CA ILE A 458 21.33 -7.65 13.98
C ILE A 458 21.53 -7.82 12.48
N ASN A 459 21.17 -8.99 11.98
CA ASN A 459 21.30 -9.34 10.56
C ASN A 459 20.07 -8.94 9.72
N ASP A 460 18.96 -8.57 10.37
CA ASP A 460 17.72 -8.18 9.71
C ASP A 460 16.95 -7.17 10.56
N LEU A 461 16.84 -5.95 10.05
CA LEU A 461 16.08 -4.88 10.70
C LEU A 461 14.57 -5.16 10.72
N TYR A 462 14.06 -5.93 9.75
CA TYR A 462 12.66 -6.30 9.67
C TYR A 462 12.27 -7.40 10.67
N LEU A 463 13.10 -8.43 10.84
CA LEU A 463 12.87 -9.47 11.86
C LEU A 463 12.87 -8.89 13.26
N SER A 464 13.74 -7.93 13.53
CA SER A 464 13.67 -7.17 14.78
C SER A 464 12.35 -6.40 14.92
N GLY A 465 11.72 -5.98 13.81
CA GLY A 465 10.39 -5.35 13.80
C GLY A 465 9.23 -6.31 14.06
N ASN A 466 9.26 -7.54 13.55
CA ASN A 466 8.27 -8.58 13.86
C ASN A 466 8.35 -9.07 15.31
N PHE A 467 9.47 -8.87 15.99
CA PHE A 467 9.59 -9.06 17.43
C PHE A 467 8.68 -8.11 18.24
N ILE A 468 8.14 -7.05 17.61
CA ILE A 468 7.13 -6.17 18.25
C ILE A 468 5.82 -6.92 18.50
N SER A 469 5.51 -7.98 17.75
CA SER A 469 4.29 -8.78 17.93
C SER A 469 4.43 -9.90 18.97
N THR A 470 5.63 -10.25 19.38
CA THR A 470 5.85 -11.24 20.44
C THR A 470 6.31 -10.55 21.72
N SER A 471 5.75 -10.96 22.84
CA SER A 471 5.85 -10.37 24.19
C SER A 471 7.26 -10.02 24.72
N SER A 472 8.32 -10.36 23.99
CA SER A 472 9.72 -10.10 24.35
C SER A 472 10.24 -8.73 23.89
N PHE A 473 9.69 -8.17 22.81
CA PHE A 473 10.15 -6.88 22.25
C PHE A 473 9.55 -5.65 22.93
N LYS A 474 8.45 -5.80 23.68
CA LYS A 474 7.97 -4.77 24.60
C LYS A 474 9.04 -4.26 25.56
N SER A 475 10.10 -5.07 25.77
CA SER A 475 11.20 -4.74 26.69
C SER A 475 12.42 -4.09 26.02
N THR A 476 12.82 -4.46 24.79
CA THR A 476 14.15 -4.08 24.28
C THR A 476 14.14 -2.88 23.33
N SER A 477 13.22 -2.78 22.38
CA SER A 477 13.22 -1.62 21.45
C SER A 477 12.52 -0.41 22.05
N LEU A 478 11.44 -0.62 22.83
CA LEU A 478 10.91 0.44 23.68
C LEU A 478 11.95 0.84 24.75
N LYS A 479 12.72 -0.10 25.30
CA LYS A 479 13.84 0.24 26.17
C LYS A 479 14.95 0.99 25.40
N PHE A 480 15.28 0.60 24.17
CA PHE A 480 16.29 1.31 23.39
C PHE A 480 15.83 2.74 23.03
N VAL A 481 14.57 2.91 22.60
CA VAL A 481 13.97 4.23 22.38
C VAL A 481 13.71 4.97 23.71
N TYR A 482 13.36 4.25 24.80
CA TYR A 482 13.22 4.82 26.14
C TYR A 482 14.58 5.11 26.78
N THR A 483 15.60 4.27 26.59
CA THR A 483 16.96 4.50 27.11
C THR A 483 17.62 5.66 26.37
N LEU A 484 17.41 5.81 25.06
CA LEU A 484 17.78 7.03 24.32
C LEU A 484 16.99 8.27 24.82
N ASN A 485 15.77 8.08 25.35
CA ASN A 485 14.98 9.15 25.97
C ASN A 485 15.47 9.49 27.40
N GLU A 486 15.93 8.51 28.18
CA GLU A 486 16.50 8.75 29.51
C GLU A 486 17.94 9.26 29.44
N GLU A 487 18.78 8.73 28.54
CA GLU A 487 20.18 9.16 28.39
C GLU A 487 20.33 10.54 27.75
N THR A 488 19.34 11.04 27.02
CA THR A 488 19.32 12.40 26.48
C THR A 488 18.59 13.41 27.38
N SER A 489 18.25 13.04 28.61
CA SER A 489 17.82 14.02 29.58
C SER A 489 18.98 14.98 29.91
N PRO A 490 18.71 16.28 30.13
CA PRO A 490 19.77 17.24 30.51
C PRO A 490 20.61 16.81 31.71
N SER A 491 20.09 15.92 32.56
CA SER A 491 20.81 15.33 33.69
C SER A 491 21.90 14.33 33.27
N PHE A 492 21.77 13.64 32.14
CA PHE A 492 22.81 12.73 31.64
C PHE A 492 23.97 13.51 31.03
N ILE A 493 23.67 14.56 30.26
CA ILE A 493 24.72 15.45 29.69
C ILE A 493 25.50 16.16 30.82
N LEU A 494 24.82 16.57 31.89
CA LEU A 494 25.44 17.15 33.07
C LEU A 494 26.28 16.15 33.88
N ARG A 495 25.87 14.87 33.94
CA ARG A 495 26.66 13.78 34.55
C ARG A 495 27.90 13.41 33.72
N ALA A 496 27.76 13.37 32.40
CA ALA A 496 28.89 13.13 31.49
C ALA A 496 29.92 14.26 31.52
N LEU A 497 29.54 15.48 31.96
CA LEU A 497 30.40 16.63 32.13
C LEU A 497 30.97 16.78 33.55
N GLY A 498 30.85 15.77 34.43
CA GLY A 498 31.67 15.65 35.64
C GLY A 498 31.23 16.46 36.87
N ASN A 499 29.95 16.76 37.03
CA ASN A 499 29.46 17.41 38.25
C ASN A 499 28.65 16.45 39.13
N THR A 500 29.32 15.85 40.13
CA THR A 500 28.72 15.02 41.18
C THR A 500 28.27 15.90 42.34
N SER A 501 26.99 16.10 42.54
CA SER A 501 26.42 16.48 43.83
C SER A 501 25.03 15.90 44.02
N HIS A 502 24.88 15.19 45.09
CA HIS A 502 23.75 14.54 45.73
C HIS A 502 22.36 14.96 45.32
N PHE A 503 21.55 13.99 44.84
CA PHE A 503 20.08 14.07 44.81
C PHE A 503 19.48 12.91 45.59
N PRO A 504 18.46 13.16 46.43
CA PRO A 504 17.78 12.12 47.21
C PRO A 504 16.89 11.23 46.36
N LYS A 505 16.87 9.93 46.69
CA LYS A 505 16.01 8.91 46.13
C LYS A 505 14.54 9.20 46.45
N GLY A 506 13.76 9.58 45.46
CA GLY A 506 12.30 9.68 45.54
C GLY A 506 11.64 8.57 44.73
N ASN A 507 10.78 7.80 45.39
CA ASN A 507 10.01 6.69 44.84
C ASN A 507 9.17 7.13 43.65
N PHE A 508 9.34 6.52 42.46
CA PHE A 508 8.46 6.62 41.31
C PHE A 508 7.45 5.46 41.31
N PHE A 509 6.21 5.84 41.18
CA PHE A 509 5.03 4.98 41.12
C PHE A 509 5.06 4.00 39.93
N PRO A 510 4.67 2.75 40.10
CA PRO A 510 4.46 1.83 39.00
C PRO A 510 3.02 1.94 38.48
N PHE A 511 2.84 2.30 37.22
CA PHE A 511 1.57 2.06 36.53
C PHE A 511 1.48 0.57 36.16
N LYS A 512 0.60 -0.15 36.83
CA LYS A 512 0.10 -1.45 36.39
C LYS A 512 -1.04 -1.23 35.42
N PHE A 513 -0.91 -1.73 34.20
CA PHE A 513 -2.05 -2.03 33.34
C PHE A 513 -2.43 -3.49 33.53
N SER A 514 -3.68 -3.68 33.91
CA SER A 514 -4.38 -4.96 33.83
C SER A 514 -5.05 -5.10 32.47
#